data_d3c19f3e51a3ed8ed44ac955bb9ff870
#
_entry.id   d3c19f3e51a3ed8ed44ac955bb9ff870
#
_cell.length_a   1.000
_cell.length_b   1.000
_cell.length_c   1.000
_cell.angle_alpha   90.00
_cell.angle_beta   90.00
_cell.angle_gamma   90.00
#
_symmetry.space_group_name_H-M   'P 1'
#
loop_
_entity.id
_entity.type
_entity.pdbx_description
1 polymer ?
#
loop_
_entity_poly.entity_id
_entity_poly.type
_entity_poly.pdbx_seq_one_letter_code
_entity_poly.pdbx_strand_id
1 'polypeptide(L)'
;MAKLNSHNILSLRKLVENGYHTKRDIVGLPMYELLRIRTLSRGDLETVCLLQEALRKDDLLSFLTEEKEDNRETGTDSPVG
;
A
#
# COMPACT_ATOMS: atom_id res chain seq x y z
N MET A 1 -17.85 2.06 -8.74
CA MET A 1 -16.90 1.06 -9.21
C MET A 1 -15.48 1.42 -8.75
N ALA A 2 -14.78 0.50 -8.20
CA ALA A 2 -13.42 0.77 -7.71
C ALA A 2 -12.43 0.85 -8.86
N LYS A 3 -11.46 1.71 -8.73
CA LYS A 3 -10.37 1.83 -9.67
C LYS A 3 -9.12 1.22 -9.05
N LEU A 4 -8.20 0.81 -9.90
CA LEU A 4 -6.89 0.43 -9.42
C LEU A 4 -6.11 1.66 -8.98
N ASN A 5 -5.41 1.56 -7.87
CA ASN A 5 -4.60 2.66 -7.36
C ASN A 5 -3.22 2.59 -7.99
N SER A 6 -3.00 3.37 -9.03
CA SER A 6 -1.76 3.31 -9.82
C SER A 6 -0.53 3.59 -8.98
N HIS A 7 -0.61 4.54 -8.06
CA HIS A 7 0.52 4.88 -7.21
C HIS A 7 0.91 3.70 -6.31
N ASN A 8 -0.09 3.07 -5.69
CA ASN A 8 0.17 1.94 -4.81
C ASN A 8 0.69 0.75 -5.59
N ILE A 9 0.15 0.51 -6.78
CA ILE A 9 0.61 -0.57 -7.63
C ILE A 9 2.04 -0.34 -8.07
N LEU A 10 2.39 0.90 -8.41
CA LEU A 10 3.75 1.21 -8.83
C LEU A 10 4.74 0.99 -7.70
N SER A 11 4.39 1.37 -6.48
CA SER A 11 5.26 1.14 -5.33
C SER A 11 5.47 -0.35 -5.09
N LEU A 12 4.41 -1.14 -5.19
CA LEU A 12 4.53 -2.59 -5.07
C LEU A 12 5.43 -3.14 -6.18
N ARG A 13 5.26 -2.66 -7.40
CA ARG A 13 6.09 -3.10 -8.51
C ARG A 13 7.57 -2.87 -8.24
N LYS A 14 7.90 -1.73 -7.65
CA LYS A 14 9.30 -1.43 -7.33
C LYS A 14 9.88 -2.44 -6.35
N LEU A 15 9.09 -2.88 -5.38
CA LEU A 15 9.55 -3.90 -4.45
C LEU A 15 9.77 -5.23 -5.16
N VAL A 16 8.83 -5.62 -6.01
CA VAL A 16 8.96 -6.86 -6.75
C VAL A 16 10.21 -6.85 -7.63
N GLU A 17 10.49 -5.73 -8.27
CA GLU A 17 11.65 -5.60 -9.14
C GLU A 17 12.95 -5.64 -8.35
N ASN A 18 12.90 -5.38 -7.05
CA ASN A 18 14.07 -5.47 -6.18
C ASN A 18 14.16 -6.81 -5.45
N GLY A 19 13.31 -7.77 -5.81
CA GLY A 19 13.39 -9.11 -5.27
C GLY A 19 12.46 -9.40 -4.12
N TYR A 20 11.65 -8.45 -3.69
CA TYR A 20 10.72 -8.63 -2.57
C TYR A 20 9.34 -8.91 -3.14
N HIS A 21 9.03 -10.17 -3.38
CA HIS A 21 7.82 -10.52 -4.10
C HIS A 21 6.87 -11.44 -3.33
N THR A 22 7.17 -11.78 -2.09
CA THR A 22 6.24 -12.57 -1.29
C THR A 22 5.75 -11.74 -0.11
N LYS A 23 4.61 -12.16 0.46
CA LYS A 23 4.07 -11.48 1.63
C LYS A 23 5.12 -11.45 2.75
N ARG A 24 5.79 -12.58 2.98
CA ARG A 24 6.81 -12.67 4.02
C ARG A 24 7.95 -11.68 3.77
N ASP A 25 8.41 -11.61 2.52
CA ASP A 25 9.51 -10.71 2.18
C ASP A 25 9.15 -9.28 2.49
N ILE A 26 7.94 -8.86 2.12
CA ILE A 26 7.54 -7.47 2.24
C ILE A 26 7.20 -7.11 3.68
N VAL A 27 6.46 -7.97 4.38
CA VAL A 27 6.08 -7.69 5.76
C VAL A 27 7.31 -7.65 6.66
N GLY A 28 8.33 -8.45 6.34
CA GLY A 28 9.54 -8.50 7.13
C GLY A 28 10.57 -7.43 6.83
N LEU A 29 10.30 -6.54 5.87
CA LEU A 29 11.27 -5.50 5.51
C LEU A 29 11.36 -4.43 6.59
N PRO A 30 12.54 -4.24 7.22
CA PRO A 30 12.69 -3.14 8.16
C PRO A 30 12.94 -1.84 7.40
N MET A 31 12.73 -0.72 8.09
CA MET A 31 12.85 0.59 7.46
C MET A 31 14.25 0.82 6.88
N TYR A 32 15.29 0.34 7.56
CA TYR A 32 16.64 0.59 7.06
C TYR A 32 16.90 -0.11 5.73
N GLU A 33 16.24 -1.25 5.49
CA GLU A 33 16.36 -1.91 4.19
C GLU A 33 15.62 -1.13 3.12
N LEU A 34 14.43 -0.62 3.47
CA LEU A 34 13.66 0.18 2.53
C LEU A 34 14.42 1.42 2.11
N LEU A 35 15.13 2.04 3.04
CA LEU A 35 15.90 3.24 2.74
C LEU A 35 17.05 2.98 1.78
N ARG A 36 17.48 1.74 1.65
CA ARG A 36 18.55 1.38 0.73
C ARG A 36 18.09 1.15 -0.69
N ILE A 37 16.78 1.06 -0.92
CA ILE A 37 16.23 0.87 -2.25
C ILE A 37 16.14 2.23 -2.93
N ARG A 38 17.03 2.47 -3.90
CA ARG A 38 17.17 3.79 -4.49
C ARG A 38 15.96 4.24 -5.29
N THR A 39 15.20 3.29 -5.83
CA THR A 39 14.04 3.64 -6.66
C THR A 39 12.83 4.07 -5.84
N LEU A 40 12.87 3.92 -4.51
CA LEU A 40 11.76 4.32 -3.66
C LEU A 40 11.90 5.78 -3.26
N SER A 41 10.91 6.58 -3.59
CA SER A 41 10.83 7.96 -3.13
C SER A 41 10.25 7.99 -1.72
N ARG A 42 10.20 9.19 -1.11
CA ARG A 42 9.59 9.33 0.20
C ARG A 42 8.13 8.87 0.17
N GLY A 43 7.39 9.26 -0.89
CA GLY A 43 6.02 8.82 -1.03
C GLY A 43 5.90 7.31 -1.15
N ASP A 44 6.87 6.69 -1.85
CA ASP A 44 6.87 5.23 -1.95
C ASP A 44 7.10 4.58 -0.60
N LEU A 45 7.97 5.16 0.23
CA LEU A 45 8.22 4.60 1.56
C LEU A 45 6.95 4.59 2.40
N GLU A 46 6.19 5.67 2.36
CA GLU A 46 4.93 5.73 3.07
C GLU A 46 3.95 4.69 2.52
N THR A 47 3.92 4.55 1.21
CA THR A 47 3.04 3.59 0.57
C THR A 47 3.42 2.16 0.94
N VAL A 48 4.71 1.87 1.03
CA VAL A 48 5.16 0.54 1.43
C VAL A 48 4.73 0.23 2.86
N CYS A 49 4.74 1.22 3.75
CA CYS A 49 4.24 1.00 5.11
C CYS A 49 2.76 0.62 5.09
N LEU A 50 1.98 1.27 4.23
CA LEU A 50 0.58 0.92 4.07
C LEU A 50 0.40 -0.47 3.48
N LEU A 51 1.29 -0.84 2.55
CA LEU A 51 1.27 -2.18 1.98
C LEU A 51 1.55 -3.23 3.05
N GLN A 52 2.54 -3.00 3.89
CA GLN A 52 2.86 -3.92 4.97
C GLN A 52 1.66 -4.10 5.89
N GLU A 53 0.99 -3.00 6.22
CA GLU A 53 -0.20 -3.06 7.05
C GLU A 53 -1.31 -3.86 6.38
N ALA A 54 -1.54 -3.60 5.09
CA ALA A 54 -2.58 -4.31 4.35
C ALA A 54 -2.30 -5.81 4.31
N LEU A 55 -1.04 -6.18 4.14
CA LEU A 55 -0.67 -7.59 4.11
C LEU A 55 -0.87 -8.25 5.47
N ARG A 56 -0.56 -7.54 6.55
CA ARG A 56 -0.79 -8.08 7.88
C ARG A 56 -2.27 -8.32 8.17
N LYS A 57 -3.12 -7.49 7.57
CA LYS A 57 -4.57 -7.60 7.75
C LYS A 57 -5.23 -8.46 6.69
N ASP A 58 -4.45 -9.01 5.76
CA ASP A 58 -4.98 -9.76 4.62
C ASP A 58 -5.99 -8.94 3.83
N ASP A 59 -5.66 -7.68 3.60
CA ASP A 59 -6.56 -6.74 2.91
C ASP A 59 -5.84 -6.07 1.76
N LEU A 60 -5.16 -6.87 0.96
CA LEU A 60 -4.37 -6.34 -0.15
C LEU A 60 -5.22 -5.66 -1.21
N LEU A 61 -6.44 -6.14 -1.42
CA LEU A 61 -7.30 -5.54 -2.43
C LEU A 61 -7.61 -4.09 -2.10
N SER A 62 -7.82 -3.76 -0.84
CA SER A 62 -8.06 -2.37 -0.45
C SER A 62 -6.85 -1.49 -0.75
N PHE A 63 -5.64 -2.06 -0.60
CA PHE A 63 -4.43 -1.33 -0.93
C PHE A 63 -4.32 -1.09 -2.43
N LEU A 64 -4.73 -2.06 -3.25
CA LEU A 64 -4.55 -1.97 -4.69
C LEU A 64 -5.64 -1.18 -5.40
N THR A 65 -6.70 -0.78 -4.71
CA THR A 65 -7.82 -0.09 -5.31
C THR A 65 -8.08 1.24 -4.63
N GLU A 66 -8.91 2.07 -5.27
CA GLU A 66 -9.27 3.38 -4.73
C GLU A 66 -10.72 3.40 -4.32
N GLU A 67 -11.17 2.37 -3.62
CA GLU A 67 -12.57 2.29 -3.29
C GLU A 67 -12.91 2.82 -1.91
N LYS A 68 -11.96 3.31 -1.18
CA LYS A 68 -12.19 3.75 0.18
C LYS A 68 -13.03 5.01 0.26
N GLU A 69 -13.16 5.71 -0.81
CA GLU A 69 -13.92 6.89 -0.77
C GLU A 69 -15.36 6.67 -0.68
N ASP A 70 -15.73 5.65 -0.61
CA ASP A 70 -17.05 5.47 -0.32
C ASP A 70 -17.36 5.38 1.09
N ASN A 71 -16.77 5.59 1.25
CA ASN A 71 -16.97 5.75 2.23
C ASN A 71 -17.40 6.23 2.96
N ARG A 72 -17.55 6.04 3.06
CA ARG A 72 -17.77 6.69 3.64
C ARG A 72 -18.22 7.35 3.86
N GLU A 73 -18.14 7.17 3.58
CA GLU A 73 -18.37 7.94 3.81
C GLU A 73 -18.84 8.39 4.09
N THR A 74 -18.92 8.00 4.07
CA THR A 74 -19.22 8.55 4.42
C THR A 74 -19.56 8.93 4.90
N GLY A 75 -19.63 8.62 4.96
CA GLY A 75 -19.88 9.15 5.50
C GLY A 75 -20.20 9.28 6.04
N THR A 76 -20.24 9.22 6.02
CA THR A 76 -20.33 9.62 6.44
C THR A 76 -20.55 9.81 7.00
N ASP A 77 -20.63 9.48 7.09
CA ASP A 77 -20.60 9.93 7.56
C ASP A 77 -20.98 10.25 8.02
N SER A 78 -21.24 9.89 8.08
CA SER A 78 -21.43 10.42 8.42
C SER A 78 -21.78 10.74 8.79
N PRO A 79 -21.95 10.58 8.92
CA PRO A 79 -22.18 11.10 9.20
C PRO A 79 -22.33 11.46 9.48
N VAL A 80 -22.45 11.19 9.52
CA VAL A 80 -22.26 11.75 9.73
C VAL A 80 -22.22 12.04 9.78
N GLY A 81 -22.30 11.60 9.81
CA GLY A 81 -22.02 12.09 9.82
C GLY A 81 -21.91 12.21 9.79
#